data_2d75dbb075d74e5030067aed472534d4
#
_entry.id   2d75dbb075d74e5030067aed472534d4
#
_cell.length_a   1.000
_cell.length_b   1.000
_cell.length_c   1.000
_cell.angle_alpha   90.00
_cell.angle_beta   90.00
_cell.angle_gamma   90.00
#
_symmetry.space_group_name_H-M   'P 1'
#
loop_
_entity.id
_entity.type
_entity.pdbx_description
1 polymer ?
#
loop_
_entity_poly.entity_id
_entity_poly.type
_entity_poly.pdbx_seq_one_letter_code
_entity_poly.pdbx_strand_id
1 'polypeptide(L)'
;MYKRQGGPVEFKLSGNDAFRLYIDTAKVAEVWENEYGAEKLYTLNAKKGEKYPIKIEYMQRTGSADLNFTVGVRTPVDFQATASKVKDADVIVFVGGISPRLEGEEMPVDAEGFRKGDRTNIEIPAVQKEMVKALVATGKPVVYVVCTGSALALNWENDHVNAILNAWYGGQEGGTAVADVLFGDYNPAGRLPITFYKSVDQLPDFQDYSMKGRTYRYMTQTPLYPFGYGLSYTTFDYKNAKLSKDKIASNESVTLSFDIANTGKMDGDEVAQILSLI
;
A
#
# COMPACT_ATOMS: atom_id res chain seq x y z
N MET A 1 -12.57 27.23 22.38
CA MET A 1 -11.25 27.25 21.74
C MET A 1 -10.80 28.71 21.48
N TYR A 2 -9.52 29.02 21.64
CA TYR A 2 -8.97 30.35 21.40
C TYR A 2 -7.77 30.25 20.44
N LYS A 3 -7.79 30.95 19.31
CA LYS A 3 -6.65 30.98 18.38
C LYS A 3 -5.95 32.32 18.43
N ARG A 4 -4.67 32.33 18.84
CA ARG A 4 -3.84 33.55 18.91
C ARG A 4 -3.54 34.17 17.54
N GLN A 5 -3.45 33.33 16.49
CA GLN A 5 -3.22 33.75 15.10
C GLN A 5 -4.43 33.33 14.26
N GLY A 6 -4.94 34.19 13.38
CA GLY A 6 -6.02 33.84 12.46
C GLY A 6 -5.62 32.71 11.46
N GLY A 7 -6.59 32.24 10.66
CA GLY A 7 -6.38 31.28 9.59
C GLY A 7 -7.10 29.95 9.79
N PRO A 8 -6.88 28.96 8.90
CA PRO A 8 -7.62 27.71 8.92
C PRO A 8 -7.30 26.88 10.17
N VAL A 9 -8.35 26.30 10.75
CA VAL A 9 -8.28 25.32 11.83
C VAL A 9 -9.14 24.15 11.41
N GLU A 10 -8.58 22.97 11.45
CA GLU A 10 -9.26 21.72 11.12
C GLU A 10 -9.76 21.06 12.40
N PHE A 11 -10.99 20.62 12.37
CA PHE A 11 -11.65 19.83 13.39
C PHE A 11 -11.92 18.46 12.80
N LYS A 12 -11.44 17.43 13.48
CA LYS A 12 -11.70 16.04 13.14
C LYS A 12 -12.46 15.40 14.28
N LEU A 13 -13.61 14.84 13.96
CA LEU A 13 -14.43 14.09 14.91
C LEU A 13 -14.70 12.71 14.32
N SER A 14 -14.38 11.67 15.07
CA SER A 14 -14.66 10.29 14.72
C SER A 14 -15.17 9.54 15.91
N GLY A 15 -15.99 8.50 15.67
CA GLY A 15 -16.54 7.70 16.75
C GLY A 15 -17.46 6.60 16.25
N ASN A 16 -17.91 5.78 17.19
CA ASN A 16 -18.93 4.78 16.97
C ASN A 16 -20.32 5.36 17.20
N ASP A 17 -21.28 4.83 16.46
CA ASP A 17 -22.69 5.16 16.44
C ASP A 17 -22.96 6.57 15.93
N ALA A 18 -23.19 7.55 16.81
CA ALA A 18 -23.70 8.84 16.35
C ALA A 18 -23.03 10.02 17.05
N PHE A 19 -22.71 11.06 16.29
CA PHE A 19 -22.17 12.30 16.85
C PHE A 19 -22.59 13.54 16.04
N ARG A 20 -22.53 14.70 16.70
CA ARG A 20 -22.68 16.02 16.09
C ARG A 20 -21.61 16.95 16.61
N LEU A 21 -21.10 17.80 15.73
CA LEU A 21 -20.18 18.88 16.10
C LEU A 21 -20.83 20.22 15.80
N TYR A 22 -20.80 21.10 16.77
CA TYR A 22 -21.22 22.49 16.64
C TYR A 22 -20.02 23.40 16.92
N ILE A 23 -19.88 24.43 16.09
CA ILE A 23 -18.98 25.56 16.32
C ILE A 23 -19.83 26.82 16.40
N ASP A 24 -19.76 27.53 17.53
CA ASP A 24 -20.74 28.52 17.93
C ASP A 24 -22.15 27.91 17.95
N THR A 25 -23.06 28.42 17.16
CA THR A 25 -24.43 27.90 17.01
C THR A 25 -24.63 27.03 15.79
N ALA A 26 -23.63 26.94 14.89
CA ALA A 26 -23.73 26.19 13.65
C ALA A 26 -23.38 24.70 13.85
N LYS A 27 -24.27 23.81 13.40
CA LYS A 27 -23.96 22.39 13.26
C LYS A 27 -23.08 22.21 12.02
N VAL A 28 -21.80 21.85 12.22
CA VAL A 28 -20.77 21.79 11.17
C VAL A 28 -20.44 20.36 10.74
N ALA A 29 -20.76 19.37 11.56
CA ALA A 29 -20.64 17.96 11.19
C ALA A 29 -21.72 17.14 11.90
N GLU A 30 -22.22 16.13 11.22
CA GLU A 30 -23.21 15.17 11.76
C GLU A 30 -23.00 13.80 11.14
N VAL A 31 -23.04 12.80 12.02
CA VAL A 31 -23.30 11.39 11.73
C VAL A 31 -24.34 11.01 12.76
N TRP A 32 -25.60 10.80 12.37
CA TRP A 32 -26.68 10.53 13.30
C TRP A 32 -27.40 9.21 13.03
N GLU A 33 -27.00 8.56 11.96
CA GLU A 33 -27.33 7.17 11.68
C GLU A 33 -26.22 6.27 12.24
N ASN A 34 -26.52 4.98 12.39
CA ASN A 34 -25.61 4.03 13.01
C ASN A 34 -24.47 3.70 12.02
N GLU A 35 -23.39 4.49 12.01
CA GLU A 35 -22.20 4.24 11.22
C GLU A 35 -21.03 3.89 12.15
N TYR A 36 -20.57 2.64 12.05
CA TYR A 36 -19.39 2.21 12.79
C TYR A 36 -18.13 2.88 12.25
N GLY A 37 -17.37 3.54 13.13
CA GLY A 37 -16.08 4.15 12.78
C GLY A 37 -16.18 5.39 11.89
N ALA A 38 -17.31 6.07 11.86
CA ALA A 38 -17.51 7.28 11.07
C ALA A 38 -16.54 8.40 11.46
N GLU A 39 -16.08 9.16 10.46
CA GLU A 39 -15.19 10.31 10.62
C GLU A 39 -15.72 11.52 9.83
N LYS A 40 -15.66 12.70 10.45
CA LYS A 40 -15.97 13.97 9.79
C LYS A 40 -14.86 14.99 10.04
N LEU A 41 -14.52 15.70 8.96
CA LEU A 41 -13.58 16.82 8.97
C LEU A 41 -14.34 18.12 8.71
N TYR A 42 -13.97 19.18 9.44
CA TYR A 42 -14.49 20.53 9.21
C TYR A 42 -13.36 21.55 9.34
N THR A 43 -13.28 22.47 8.41
CA THR A 43 -12.29 23.55 8.43
C THR A 43 -12.97 24.89 8.75
N LEU A 44 -12.54 25.52 9.83
CA LEU A 44 -12.95 26.87 10.22
C LEU A 44 -11.84 27.87 9.86
N ASN A 45 -12.17 28.94 9.14
CA ASN A 45 -11.26 30.08 8.98
C ASN A 45 -11.36 30.98 10.23
N ALA A 46 -10.60 30.63 11.26
CA ALA A 46 -10.66 31.33 12.53
C ALA A 46 -10.04 32.73 12.44
N LYS A 47 -10.69 33.71 13.07
CA LYS A 47 -10.17 35.08 13.19
C LYS A 47 -9.25 35.20 14.41
N LYS A 48 -8.25 36.04 14.31
CA LYS A 48 -7.29 36.30 15.39
C LYS A 48 -8.01 36.81 16.63
N GLY A 49 -7.81 36.16 17.75
CA GLY A 49 -8.33 36.59 19.05
C GLY A 49 -9.77 36.21 19.33
N GLU A 50 -10.51 35.66 18.37
CA GLU A 50 -11.89 35.23 18.59
C GLU A 50 -11.94 33.90 19.37
N LYS A 51 -13.03 33.75 20.12
CA LYS A 51 -13.38 32.54 20.87
C LYS A 51 -14.50 31.84 20.13
N TYR A 52 -14.37 30.55 19.95
CA TYR A 52 -15.34 29.71 19.28
C TYR A 52 -15.80 28.63 20.26
N PRO A 53 -17.02 28.75 20.84
CA PRO A 53 -17.63 27.68 21.63
C PRO A 53 -17.75 26.42 20.78
N ILE A 54 -17.39 25.29 21.36
CA ILE A 54 -17.51 23.97 20.73
C ILE A 54 -18.49 23.14 21.55
N LYS A 55 -19.45 22.54 20.88
CA LYS A 55 -20.37 21.56 21.47
C LYS A 55 -20.28 20.27 20.66
N ILE A 56 -20.12 19.15 21.36
CA ILE A 56 -20.19 17.82 20.78
C ILE A 56 -21.36 17.10 21.41
N GLU A 57 -22.22 16.55 20.58
CA GLU A 57 -23.27 15.61 21.01
C GLU A 57 -22.82 14.23 20.54
N TYR A 58 -22.93 13.27 21.44
CA TYR A 58 -22.56 11.87 21.19
C TYR A 58 -23.65 10.95 21.70
N MET A 59 -23.95 9.91 20.95
CA MET A 59 -24.92 8.89 21.32
C MET A 59 -24.34 7.51 21.05
N GLN A 60 -24.23 6.73 22.09
CA GLN A 60 -23.87 5.32 22.02
C GLN A 60 -25.14 4.47 21.95
N ARG A 61 -25.19 3.54 21.00
CA ARG A 61 -26.31 2.60 20.82
C ARG A 61 -25.86 1.16 20.99
N THR A 62 -24.76 0.77 20.31
CA THR A 62 -24.28 -0.62 20.27
C THR A 62 -22.76 -0.67 20.35
N GLY A 63 -22.20 -1.79 20.81
CA GLY A 63 -20.76 -2.01 20.84
C GLY A 63 -20.02 -1.20 21.90
N SER A 64 -18.77 -0.85 21.64
CA SER A 64 -17.92 -0.05 22.54
C SER A 64 -18.06 1.45 22.26
N ALA A 65 -18.11 2.25 23.32
CA ALA A 65 -18.09 3.71 23.21
C ALA A 65 -16.71 4.17 22.71
N ASP A 66 -16.68 4.85 21.60
CA ASP A 66 -15.47 5.45 21.05
C ASP A 66 -15.80 6.82 20.45
N LEU A 67 -15.12 7.86 20.93
CA LEU A 67 -15.26 9.22 20.43
C LEU A 67 -13.90 9.92 20.45
N ASN A 68 -13.37 10.24 19.29
CA ASN A 68 -12.12 10.95 19.13
C ASN A 68 -12.35 12.34 18.57
N PHE A 69 -11.80 13.36 19.22
CA PHE A 69 -11.89 14.74 18.79
C PHE A 69 -10.48 15.36 18.71
N THR A 70 -10.13 15.81 17.53
CA THR A 70 -8.85 16.46 17.29
C THR A 70 -9.08 17.86 16.71
N VAL A 71 -8.29 18.82 17.17
CA VAL A 71 -8.28 20.20 16.66
C VAL A 71 -6.84 20.57 16.31
N GLY A 72 -6.61 21.01 15.10
CA GLY A 72 -5.27 21.34 14.64
C GLY A 72 -5.24 22.37 13.53
N VAL A 73 -4.04 22.70 13.11
CA VAL A 73 -3.78 23.46 11.89
C VAL A 73 -3.14 22.50 10.91
N ARG A 74 -3.75 22.32 9.75
CA ARG A 74 -3.14 21.55 8.69
C ARG A 74 -1.99 22.39 8.10
N THR A 75 -0.79 21.91 8.25
CA THR A 75 0.38 22.47 7.58
C THR A 75 0.73 21.59 6.41
N PRO A 76 0.84 22.10 5.18
CA PRO A 76 1.33 21.32 4.06
C PRO A 76 2.69 20.69 4.39
N VAL A 77 2.91 19.47 3.94
CA VAL A 77 4.21 18.81 4.10
C VAL A 77 5.22 19.50 3.19
N ASP A 78 6.30 20.01 3.78
CA ASP A 78 7.47 20.44 3.02
C ASP A 78 8.37 19.21 2.80
N PHE A 79 8.18 18.59 1.63
CA PHE A 79 8.90 17.37 1.28
C PHE A 79 10.40 17.60 1.17
N GLN A 80 10.83 18.76 0.65
CA GLN A 80 12.24 19.09 0.48
C GLN A 80 12.92 19.33 1.85
N ALA A 81 12.29 20.09 2.72
CA ALA A 81 12.79 20.29 4.09
C ALA A 81 12.83 18.97 4.88
N THR A 82 11.90 18.05 4.61
CA THR A 82 11.88 16.73 5.23
C THR A 82 13.00 15.85 4.69
N ALA A 83 13.17 15.78 3.37
CA ALA A 83 14.23 15.02 2.71
C ALA A 83 15.63 15.53 3.08
N SER A 84 15.79 16.86 3.26
CA SER A 84 17.09 17.45 3.65
C SER A 84 17.60 16.98 5.01
N LYS A 85 16.72 16.48 5.89
CA LYS A 85 17.13 15.95 7.22
C LYS A 85 17.91 14.63 7.13
N VAL A 86 17.79 13.93 6.02
CA VAL A 86 18.46 12.63 5.79
C VAL A 86 19.54 12.71 4.70
N LYS A 87 19.90 13.92 4.24
CA LYS A 87 20.88 14.12 3.18
C LYS A 87 22.29 13.59 3.48
N ASP A 88 22.63 13.46 4.76
CA ASP A 88 23.94 12.98 5.22
C ASP A 88 23.97 11.46 5.45
N ALA A 89 22.85 10.76 5.25
CA ALA A 89 22.79 9.30 5.32
C ALA A 89 23.50 8.67 4.11
N ASP A 90 24.07 7.48 4.28
CA ASP A 90 24.67 6.71 3.19
C ASP A 90 23.60 6.08 2.30
N VAL A 91 22.50 5.61 2.92
CA VAL A 91 21.34 5.00 2.26
C VAL A 91 20.06 5.48 2.97
N ILE A 92 19.02 5.71 2.21
CA ILE A 92 17.71 6.07 2.74
C ILE A 92 16.78 4.86 2.56
N VAL A 93 16.23 4.36 3.66
CA VAL A 93 15.18 3.34 3.64
C VAL A 93 13.84 4.03 3.87
N PHE A 94 12.99 4.06 2.86
CA PHE A 94 11.64 4.59 2.96
C PHE A 94 10.64 3.44 3.10
N VAL A 95 9.90 3.42 4.20
CA VAL A 95 8.85 2.43 4.44
C VAL A 95 7.50 3.10 4.20
N GLY A 96 6.73 2.55 3.28
CA GLY A 96 5.46 3.13 2.86
C GLY A 96 4.55 2.11 2.20
N GLY A 97 3.58 2.58 1.44
CA GLY A 97 2.56 1.76 0.79
C GLY A 97 1.16 2.07 1.32
N ILE A 98 0.36 1.05 1.52
CA ILE A 98 -0.99 1.17 2.06
C ILE A 98 -1.11 0.38 3.37
N SER A 99 -2.27 0.43 4.00
CA SER A 99 -2.49 -0.27 5.26
C SER A 99 -3.86 -0.96 5.26
N PRO A 100 -4.08 -1.98 6.10
CA PRO A 100 -5.39 -2.61 6.26
C PRO A 100 -6.51 -1.62 6.60
N ARG A 101 -6.19 -0.48 7.23
CA ARG A 101 -7.16 0.58 7.52
C ARG A 101 -7.57 1.38 6.30
N LEU A 102 -6.70 1.51 5.30
CA LEU A 102 -7.03 2.14 4.02
C LEU A 102 -7.80 1.16 3.12
N GLU A 103 -7.42 -0.11 3.13
CA GLU A 103 -8.13 -1.19 2.42
C GLU A 103 -9.37 -1.67 3.20
N GLY A 104 -9.74 -0.99 4.26
CA GLY A 104 -10.78 -1.35 5.24
C GLY A 104 -12.07 -1.86 4.62
N GLU A 105 -12.21 -3.19 4.58
CA GLU A 105 -13.41 -3.87 4.09
C GLU A 105 -14.62 -3.45 4.92
N GLU A 106 -15.69 -3.06 4.24
CA GLU A 106 -16.94 -2.55 4.85
C GLU A 106 -16.75 -1.33 5.78
N MET A 107 -15.62 -0.64 5.69
CA MET A 107 -15.35 0.56 6.48
C MET A 107 -15.60 1.84 5.66
N PRO A 108 -16.03 2.94 6.29
CA PRO A 108 -16.21 4.23 5.60
C PRO A 108 -14.86 4.91 5.35
N VAL A 109 -14.05 4.36 4.44
CA VAL A 109 -12.78 4.97 4.05
C VAL A 109 -13.04 6.09 3.06
N ASP A 110 -12.70 7.32 3.45
CA ASP A 110 -12.72 8.53 2.63
C ASP A 110 -11.27 8.98 2.38
N ALA A 111 -10.62 8.33 1.43
CA ALA A 111 -9.24 8.63 1.04
C ALA A 111 -9.11 8.55 -0.48
N GLU A 112 -8.19 9.35 -1.04
CA GLU A 112 -7.88 9.30 -2.47
C GLU A 112 -7.45 7.88 -2.87
N GLY A 113 -8.06 7.34 -3.93
CA GLY A 113 -7.82 5.98 -4.42
C GLY A 113 -8.66 4.89 -3.74
N PHE A 114 -9.56 5.28 -2.83
CA PHE A 114 -10.44 4.34 -2.12
C PHE A 114 -11.89 4.82 -2.14
N ARG A 115 -12.82 3.87 -2.11
CA ARG A 115 -14.24 4.12 -1.96
C ARG A 115 -14.85 3.04 -1.08
N LYS A 116 -15.22 3.40 0.16
CA LYS A 116 -15.75 2.46 1.15
C LYS A 116 -14.83 1.24 1.38
N GLY A 117 -13.51 1.47 1.35
CA GLY A 117 -12.53 0.41 1.47
C GLY A 117 -12.10 -0.23 0.15
N ASP A 118 -12.91 -0.15 -0.90
CA ASP A 118 -12.53 -0.64 -2.23
C ASP A 118 -11.54 0.29 -2.93
N ARG A 119 -10.61 -0.29 -3.67
CA ARG A 119 -9.65 0.45 -4.49
C ARG A 119 -10.32 1.01 -5.73
N THR A 120 -10.17 2.32 -5.98
CA THR A 120 -10.57 2.98 -7.23
C THR A 120 -9.41 3.21 -8.18
N ASN A 121 -8.18 3.15 -7.66
CA ASN A 121 -6.93 3.05 -8.42
C ASN A 121 -5.94 2.18 -7.65
N ILE A 122 -4.81 1.85 -8.26
CA ILE A 122 -3.75 1.03 -7.66
C ILE A 122 -2.46 1.82 -7.40
N GLU A 123 -2.52 3.13 -7.47
CA GLU A 123 -1.40 4.02 -7.13
C GLU A 123 -1.14 4.02 -5.62
N ILE A 124 0.08 4.35 -5.22
CA ILE A 124 0.38 4.72 -3.83
C ILE A 124 -0.20 6.10 -3.51
N PRO A 125 -0.50 6.40 -2.23
CA PRO A 125 -0.97 7.73 -1.85
C PRO A 125 -0.06 8.84 -2.36
N ALA A 126 -0.64 9.90 -2.95
CA ALA A 126 0.10 10.98 -3.61
C ALA A 126 1.15 11.63 -2.68
N VAL A 127 0.84 11.77 -1.38
CA VAL A 127 1.78 12.30 -0.38
C VAL A 127 3.05 11.45 -0.24
N GLN A 128 2.94 10.14 -0.38
CA GLN A 128 4.09 9.24 -0.33
C GLN A 128 4.91 9.34 -1.62
N LYS A 129 4.24 9.40 -2.78
CA LYS A 129 4.89 9.57 -4.08
C LYS A 129 5.74 10.84 -4.12
N GLU A 130 5.21 11.96 -3.64
CA GLU A 130 5.96 13.22 -3.54
C GLU A 130 7.12 13.14 -2.54
N MET A 131 6.95 12.40 -1.43
CA MET A 131 8.04 12.18 -0.48
C MET A 131 9.18 11.35 -1.10
N VAL A 132 8.86 10.24 -1.78
CA VAL A 132 9.86 9.40 -2.45
C VAL A 132 10.62 10.20 -3.51
N LYS A 133 9.93 11.03 -4.31
CA LYS A 133 10.57 11.94 -5.27
C LYS A 133 11.56 12.90 -4.60
N ALA A 134 11.16 13.49 -3.48
CA ALA A 134 12.04 14.39 -2.73
C ALA A 134 13.27 13.66 -2.14
N LEU A 135 13.11 12.42 -1.70
CA LEU A 135 14.22 11.59 -1.22
C LEU A 135 15.18 11.22 -2.35
N VAL A 136 14.68 10.79 -3.50
CA VAL A 136 15.50 10.51 -4.69
C VAL A 136 16.26 11.76 -5.15
N ALA A 137 15.63 12.93 -5.08
CA ALA A 137 16.26 14.21 -5.44
C ALA A 137 17.44 14.61 -4.52
N THR A 138 17.64 13.97 -3.37
CA THR A 138 18.83 14.15 -2.54
C THR A 138 20.10 13.56 -3.18
N GLY A 139 19.96 12.71 -4.19
CA GLY A 139 21.07 11.98 -4.83
C GLY A 139 21.60 10.79 -4.01
N LYS A 140 20.97 10.46 -2.88
CA LYS A 140 21.32 9.29 -2.07
C LYS A 140 20.60 8.04 -2.57
N PRO A 141 21.19 6.85 -2.40
CA PRO A 141 20.49 5.60 -2.68
C PRO A 141 19.22 5.52 -1.85
N VAL A 142 18.10 5.20 -2.50
CA VAL A 142 16.80 5.02 -1.85
C VAL A 142 16.34 3.57 -2.02
N VAL A 143 16.05 2.92 -0.91
CA VAL A 143 15.39 1.61 -0.87
C VAL A 143 13.95 1.82 -0.41
N TYR A 144 13.00 1.35 -1.20
CA TYR A 144 11.58 1.44 -0.87
C TYR A 144 11.05 0.11 -0.35
N VAL A 145 10.71 0.06 0.92
CA VAL A 145 10.02 -1.07 1.56
C VAL A 145 8.52 -0.82 1.46
N VAL A 146 7.85 -1.62 0.67
CA VAL A 146 6.42 -1.46 0.34
C VAL A 146 5.58 -2.38 1.21
N CYS A 147 4.69 -1.80 2.02
CA CYS A 147 3.67 -2.53 2.76
C CYS A 147 2.35 -2.44 2.00
N THR A 148 1.76 -3.57 1.66
CA THR A 148 0.52 -3.64 0.88
C THR A 148 -0.14 -5.01 1.04
N GLY A 149 -1.47 -5.08 0.92
CA GLY A 149 -2.20 -6.34 0.81
C GLY A 149 -2.57 -6.69 -0.64
N SER A 150 -2.32 -5.77 -1.60
CA SER A 150 -2.71 -5.90 -3.00
C SER A 150 -1.63 -5.34 -3.94
N ALA A 151 -1.80 -5.54 -5.24
CA ALA A 151 -0.89 -4.97 -6.25
C ALA A 151 -0.92 -3.43 -6.24
N LEU A 152 0.25 -2.83 -6.42
CA LEU A 152 0.46 -1.38 -6.52
C LEU A 152 1.12 -1.02 -7.85
N ALA A 153 0.71 0.09 -8.46
CA ALA A 153 1.36 0.68 -9.62
C ALA A 153 2.55 1.53 -9.16
N LEU A 154 3.72 0.93 -9.17
CA LEU A 154 4.99 1.53 -8.73
C LEU A 154 5.86 1.94 -9.92
N ASN A 155 5.26 2.42 -11.03
CA ASN A 155 6.00 2.66 -12.27
C ASN A 155 7.15 3.66 -12.08
N TRP A 156 6.86 4.81 -11.48
CA TRP A 156 7.88 5.83 -11.27
C TRP A 156 8.95 5.34 -10.28
N GLU A 157 8.53 4.68 -9.21
CA GLU A 157 9.41 4.15 -8.17
C GLU A 157 10.33 3.07 -8.74
N ASN A 158 9.81 2.18 -9.60
CA ASN A 158 10.61 1.15 -10.28
C ASN A 158 11.79 1.74 -11.07
N ASP A 159 11.59 2.90 -11.69
CA ASP A 159 12.58 3.52 -12.57
C ASP A 159 13.57 4.44 -11.82
N HIS A 160 13.27 4.83 -10.58
CA HIS A 160 14.00 5.89 -9.89
C HIS A 160 14.59 5.53 -8.53
N VAL A 161 14.05 4.52 -7.84
CA VAL A 161 14.65 4.05 -6.57
C VAL A 161 15.64 2.92 -6.83
N ASN A 162 16.59 2.73 -5.93
CA ASN A 162 17.66 1.76 -6.11
C ASN A 162 17.22 0.32 -5.86
N ALA A 163 16.23 0.12 -4.99
CA ALA A 163 15.61 -1.19 -4.75
C ALA A 163 14.18 -1.03 -4.21
N ILE A 164 13.34 -2.02 -4.51
CA ILE A 164 12.00 -2.15 -3.95
C ILE A 164 11.91 -3.51 -3.26
N LEU A 165 11.54 -3.50 -1.98
CA LEU A 165 11.24 -4.69 -1.19
C LEU A 165 9.75 -4.71 -0.88
N ASN A 166 9.01 -5.64 -1.48
CA ASN A 166 7.60 -5.83 -1.17
C ASN A 166 7.45 -6.69 0.09
N ALA A 167 7.17 -6.03 1.22
CA ALA A 167 7.10 -6.65 2.55
C ALA A 167 5.69 -7.17 2.89
N TRP A 168 4.68 -6.88 2.06
CA TRP A 168 3.28 -7.19 2.36
C TRP A 168 2.84 -6.61 3.71
N TYR A 169 1.92 -7.24 4.41
CA TYR A 169 1.58 -6.96 5.79
C TYR A 169 2.24 -8.02 6.67
N GLY A 170 3.40 -7.69 7.20
CA GLY A 170 4.18 -8.58 8.05
C GLY A 170 3.49 -8.86 9.40
N GLY A 171 3.76 -10.03 9.96
CA GLY A 171 3.39 -10.38 11.32
C GLY A 171 4.38 -9.80 12.35
N GLN A 172 4.45 -10.43 13.52
CA GLN A 172 5.28 -9.99 14.65
C GLN A 172 6.76 -9.80 14.27
N GLU A 173 7.31 -10.70 13.46
CA GLU A 173 8.71 -10.68 13.01
C GLU A 173 8.93 -9.95 11.68
N GLY A 174 7.92 -9.23 11.18
CA GLY A 174 8.01 -8.55 9.88
C GLY A 174 9.15 -7.55 9.79
N GLY A 175 9.44 -6.82 10.87
CA GLY A 175 10.57 -5.90 10.92
C GLY A 175 11.92 -6.60 10.86
N THR A 176 12.08 -7.72 11.57
CA THR A 176 13.27 -8.57 11.56
C THR A 176 13.49 -9.12 10.15
N ALA A 177 12.47 -9.70 9.52
CA ALA A 177 12.57 -10.26 8.18
C ALA A 177 12.98 -9.20 7.12
N VAL A 178 12.45 -7.99 7.22
CA VAL A 178 12.86 -6.88 6.36
C VAL A 178 14.33 -6.52 6.59
N ALA A 179 14.77 -6.42 7.84
CA ALA A 179 16.15 -6.09 8.18
C ALA A 179 17.11 -7.18 7.67
N ASP A 180 16.81 -8.46 7.89
CA ASP A 180 17.63 -9.59 7.43
C ASP A 180 17.84 -9.56 5.91
N VAL A 181 16.80 -9.23 5.15
CA VAL A 181 16.94 -9.05 3.70
C VAL A 181 17.79 -7.82 3.38
N LEU A 182 17.54 -6.66 4.00
CA LEU A 182 18.25 -5.42 3.69
C LEU A 182 19.74 -5.50 4.01
N PHE A 183 20.11 -6.20 5.07
CA PHE A 183 21.50 -6.36 5.49
C PHE A 183 22.17 -7.62 4.93
N GLY A 184 21.44 -8.48 4.23
CA GLY A 184 21.96 -9.67 3.56
C GLY A 184 22.11 -10.88 4.47
N ASP A 185 21.51 -10.87 5.64
CA ASP A 185 21.47 -12.03 6.55
C ASP A 185 20.53 -13.12 6.01
N TYR A 186 19.56 -12.74 5.18
CA TYR A 186 18.68 -13.64 4.44
C TYR A 186 18.62 -13.26 2.95
N ASN A 187 18.81 -14.25 2.09
CA ASN A 187 18.66 -14.09 0.64
C ASN A 187 17.17 -14.19 0.25
N PRO A 188 16.55 -13.14 -0.31
CA PRO A 188 15.13 -13.15 -0.63
C PRO A 188 14.79 -14.23 -1.66
N ALA A 189 13.83 -15.10 -1.33
CA ALA A 189 13.33 -16.17 -2.18
C ALA A 189 11.87 -15.95 -2.63
N GLY A 190 11.22 -14.91 -2.13
CA GLY A 190 9.83 -14.59 -2.43
C GLY A 190 9.59 -14.32 -3.91
N ARG A 191 8.49 -14.85 -4.43
CA ARG A 191 8.00 -14.59 -5.78
C ARG A 191 6.59 -14.04 -5.69
N LEU A 192 6.25 -13.05 -6.52
CA LEU A 192 4.93 -12.43 -6.50
C LEU A 192 3.83 -13.45 -6.80
N PRO A 193 2.85 -13.62 -5.91
CA PRO A 193 1.74 -14.54 -6.10
C PRO A 193 0.61 -13.96 -6.98
N ILE A 194 0.76 -12.72 -7.41
CA ILE A 194 -0.20 -12.00 -8.25
C ILE A 194 0.53 -11.15 -9.28
N THR A 195 -0.18 -10.74 -10.33
CA THR A 195 0.31 -9.79 -11.33
C THR A 195 0.21 -8.37 -10.81
N PHE A 196 1.29 -7.60 -10.90
CA PHE A 196 1.30 -6.16 -10.62
C PHE A 196 1.10 -5.39 -11.92
N TYR A 197 -0.01 -4.69 -12.03
CA TYR A 197 -0.36 -3.90 -13.21
C TYR A 197 0.33 -2.53 -13.19
N LYS A 198 0.49 -1.92 -14.36
CA LYS A 198 1.00 -0.54 -14.50
C LYS A 198 -0.06 0.50 -14.15
N SER A 199 -1.33 0.21 -14.43
CA SER A 199 -2.48 1.03 -14.09
C SER A 199 -3.76 0.21 -14.12
N VAL A 200 -4.84 0.76 -13.62
CA VAL A 200 -6.19 0.16 -13.74
C VAL A 200 -6.66 0.04 -15.21
N ASP A 201 -6.09 0.84 -16.12
CA ASP A 201 -6.45 0.78 -17.55
C ASP A 201 -6.03 -0.55 -18.22
N GLN A 202 -5.17 -1.33 -17.58
CA GLN A 202 -4.83 -2.68 -18.03
C GLN A 202 -5.87 -3.72 -17.64
N LEU A 203 -6.86 -3.34 -16.82
CA LEU A 203 -7.95 -4.24 -16.41
C LEU A 203 -9.13 -4.09 -17.36
N PRO A 204 -9.84 -5.19 -17.68
CA PRO A 204 -11.13 -5.11 -18.33
C PRO A 204 -12.15 -4.36 -17.49
N ASP A 205 -13.28 -3.98 -18.11
CA ASP A 205 -14.40 -3.36 -17.41
C ASP A 205 -14.80 -4.16 -16.15
N PHE A 206 -15.14 -3.47 -15.08
CA PHE A 206 -15.48 -4.09 -13.79
C PHE A 206 -16.67 -5.06 -13.91
N GLN A 207 -17.61 -4.82 -14.84
CA GLN A 207 -18.76 -5.68 -15.07
C GLN A 207 -18.45 -6.87 -16.00
N ASP A 208 -17.27 -6.89 -16.63
CA ASP A 208 -16.83 -8.04 -17.43
C ASP A 208 -16.24 -9.12 -16.51
N TYR A 209 -17.02 -10.16 -16.24
CA TYR A 209 -16.62 -11.31 -15.43
C TYR A 209 -15.84 -12.39 -16.21
N SER A 210 -15.55 -12.16 -17.49
CA SER A 210 -14.69 -13.07 -18.24
C SER A 210 -13.26 -12.97 -17.74
N MET A 211 -12.48 -14.06 -17.90
CA MET A 211 -11.05 -14.06 -17.56
C MET A 211 -10.19 -13.47 -18.68
N LYS A 212 -10.76 -13.14 -19.83
CA LYS A 212 -10.02 -12.59 -20.96
C LYS A 212 -9.28 -11.30 -20.58
N GLY A 213 -8.00 -11.23 -20.91
CA GLY A 213 -7.16 -10.08 -20.61
C GLY A 213 -6.77 -9.92 -19.13
N ARG A 214 -7.14 -10.86 -18.25
CA ARG A 214 -6.83 -10.80 -16.82
C ARG A 214 -5.67 -11.71 -16.45
N THR A 215 -4.89 -11.30 -15.46
CA THR A 215 -3.83 -12.05 -14.79
C THR A 215 -2.76 -12.62 -15.75
N TYR A 216 -1.77 -13.32 -15.20
CA TYR A 216 -0.71 -13.98 -15.96
C TYR A 216 -1.21 -14.99 -17.01
N ARG A 217 -2.47 -15.49 -16.87
CA ARG A 217 -3.02 -16.49 -17.77
C ARG A 217 -3.46 -15.93 -19.11
N TYR A 218 -4.08 -14.76 -19.12
CA TYR A 218 -4.79 -14.25 -20.29
C TYR A 218 -4.41 -12.81 -20.64
N MET A 219 -3.54 -12.18 -19.88
CA MET A 219 -3.08 -10.83 -20.14
C MET A 219 -2.11 -10.83 -21.31
N THR A 220 -2.36 -9.96 -22.30
CA THR A 220 -1.49 -9.80 -23.48
C THR A 220 -0.57 -8.59 -23.37
N GLN A 221 -0.87 -7.66 -22.48
CA GLN A 221 -0.06 -6.48 -22.23
C GLN A 221 1.04 -6.82 -21.21
N THR A 222 2.19 -6.15 -21.33
CA THR A 222 3.27 -6.30 -20.34
C THR A 222 2.89 -5.61 -19.02
N PRO A 223 2.76 -6.36 -17.92
CA PRO A 223 2.51 -5.78 -16.59
C PRO A 223 3.72 -5.00 -16.07
N LEU A 224 3.60 -4.38 -14.90
CA LEU A 224 4.74 -3.84 -14.19
C LEU A 224 5.64 -4.98 -13.70
N TYR A 225 5.06 -5.90 -12.93
CA TYR A 225 5.73 -7.16 -12.54
C TYR A 225 4.79 -8.34 -12.82
N PRO A 226 5.25 -9.37 -13.53
CA PRO A 226 4.44 -10.55 -13.78
C PRO A 226 4.27 -11.41 -12.52
N PHE A 227 3.26 -12.27 -12.51
CA PHE A 227 3.16 -13.36 -11.56
C PHE A 227 4.47 -14.16 -11.52
N GLY A 228 4.94 -14.49 -10.34
CA GLY A 228 6.18 -15.23 -10.16
C GLY A 228 7.45 -14.38 -10.23
N TYR A 229 7.35 -13.07 -10.43
CA TYR A 229 8.51 -12.18 -10.42
C TYR A 229 9.11 -12.08 -9.01
N GLY A 230 10.43 -12.05 -8.96
CA GLY A 230 11.21 -11.80 -7.75
C GLY A 230 12.70 -11.91 -8.05
N LEU A 231 13.51 -11.18 -7.32
CA LEU A 231 14.96 -11.19 -7.44
C LEU A 231 15.58 -11.94 -6.26
N SER A 232 16.80 -12.40 -6.43
CA SER A 232 17.61 -13.09 -5.42
C SER A 232 19.01 -12.46 -5.40
N TYR A 233 19.73 -12.59 -4.31
CA TYR A 233 21.15 -12.22 -4.20
C TYR A 233 22.08 -13.28 -4.81
N THR A 234 21.52 -14.40 -5.26
CA THR A 234 22.23 -15.45 -6.00
C THR A 234 21.56 -15.72 -7.34
N THR A 235 22.10 -16.60 -8.13
CA THR A 235 21.57 -17.00 -9.44
C THR A 235 21.34 -18.50 -9.50
N PHE A 236 20.26 -18.91 -10.16
CA PHE A 236 19.91 -20.30 -10.36
C PHE A 236 19.84 -20.64 -11.84
N ASP A 237 20.46 -21.76 -12.22
CA ASP A 237 20.38 -22.33 -13.56
C ASP A 237 19.41 -23.50 -13.56
N TYR A 238 18.54 -23.54 -14.57
CA TYR A 238 17.63 -24.65 -14.84
C TYR A 238 18.14 -25.44 -16.03
N LYS A 239 18.37 -26.73 -15.85
CA LYS A 239 18.94 -27.60 -16.88
C LYS A 239 18.20 -28.93 -16.97
N ASN A 240 18.44 -29.66 -18.08
CA ASN A 240 18.01 -31.03 -18.27
C ASN A 240 16.50 -31.26 -18.11
N ALA A 241 15.67 -30.28 -18.47
CA ALA A 241 14.21 -30.44 -18.40
C ALA A 241 13.74 -31.54 -19.33
N LYS A 242 13.02 -32.53 -18.78
CA LYS A 242 12.56 -33.73 -19.50
C LYS A 242 11.19 -34.15 -19.01
N LEU A 243 10.30 -34.43 -19.95
CA LEU A 243 9.04 -35.11 -19.70
C LEU A 243 9.20 -36.62 -19.83
N SER A 244 8.54 -37.36 -18.97
CA SER A 244 8.55 -38.85 -19.03
C SER A 244 7.77 -39.39 -20.23
N LYS A 245 6.83 -38.60 -20.79
CA LYS A 245 6.02 -38.90 -21.96
C LYS A 245 5.68 -37.60 -22.72
N ASP A 246 5.69 -37.68 -24.04
CA ASP A 246 5.29 -36.51 -24.90
C ASP A 246 3.77 -36.42 -25.10
N LYS A 247 3.06 -37.51 -24.90
CA LYS A 247 1.59 -37.60 -25.02
C LYS A 247 1.06 -38.48 -23.91
N ILE A 248 -0.05 -38.05 -23.33
CA ILE A 248 -0.77 -38.77 -22.28
C ILE A 248 -2.27 -38.79 -22.59
N ALA A 249 -2.97 -39.81 -22.14
CA ALA A 249 -4.41 -39.83 -22.08
C ALA A 249 -4.91 -39.01 -20.87
N SER A 250 -6.19 -38.63 -20.86
CA SER A 250 -6.80 -37.78 -19.83
C SER A 250 -6.71 -38.36 -18.40
N ASN A 251 -6.54 -39.67 -18.29
CA ASN A 251 -6.42 -40.40 -17.01
C ASN A 251 -4.99 -40.80 -16.68
N GLU A 252 -4.00 -40.35 -17.44
CA GLU A 252 -2.59 -40.63 -17.20
C GLU A 252 -1.88 -39.40 -16.60
N SER A 253 -0.72 -39.67 -15.97
CA SER A 253 0.19 -38.65 -15.47
C SER A 253 1.48 -38.61 -16.27
N VAL A 254 2.08 -37.45 -16.30
CA VAL A 254 3.40 -37.17 -16.84
C VAL A 254 4.31 -36.67 -15.72
N THR A 255 5.55 -37.08 -15.71
CA THR A 255 6.56 -36.59 -14.79
C THR A 255 7.46 -35.61 -15.53
N LEU A 256 7.60 -34.37 -14.99
CA LEU A 256 8.63 -33.42 -15.39
C LEU A 256 9.81 -33.56 -14.43
N SER A 257 10.99 -33.77 -14.97
CA SER A 257 12.26 -33.75 -14.24
C SER A 257 13.16 -32.65 -14.77
N PHE A 258 13.86 -31.97 -13.90
CA PHE A 258 14.85 -30.94 -14.26
C PHE A 258 15.81 -30.74 -13.10
N ASP A 259 16.98 -30.18 -13.41
CA ASP A 259 18.00 -29.87 -12.44
C ASP A 259 17.95 -28.36 -12.13
N ILE A 260 18.09 -27.99 -10.85
CA ILE A 260 18.30 -26.64 -10.41
C ILE A 260 19.66 -26.53 -9.73
N ALA A 261 20.51 -25.64 -10.19
CA ALA A 261 21.82 -25.41 -9.61
C ALA A 261 21.95 -23.94 -9.17
N ASN A 262 22.32 -23.71 -7.93
CA ASN A 262 22.76 -22.40 -7.48
C ASN A 262 24.16 -22.14 -8.07
N THR A 263 24.27 -21.14 -8.93
CA THR A 263 25.51 -20.77 -9.64
C THR A 263 26.12 -19.48 -9.09
N GLY A 264 25.47 -18.85 -8.11
CA GLY A 264 25.99 -17.67 -7.44
C GLY A 264 26.88 -17.99 -6.23
N LYS A 265 27.09 -16.98 -5.40
CA LYS A 265 28.02 -17.06 -4.25
C LYS A 265 27.32 -17.12 -2.90
N MET A 266 26.02 -16.95 -2.86
CA MET A 266 25.23 -16.92 -1.64
C MET A 266 24.23 -18.09 -1.66
N ASP A 267 24.02 -18.72 -0.52
CA ASP A 267 22.96 -19.71 -0.36
C ASP A 267 21.60 -19.05 -0.54
N GLY A 268 20.64 -19.80 -1.01
CA GLY A 268 19.29 -19.29 -1.21
C GLY A 268 18.31 -20.34 -1.65
N ASP A 269 17.05 -20.04 -1.45
CA ASP A 269 15.92 -20.85 -1.88
C ASP A 269 15.43 -20.40 -3.26
N GLU A 270 14.88 -21.32 -4.03
CA GLU A 270 14.30 -21.05 -5.34
C GLU A 270 12.89 -21.60 -5.45
N VAL A 271 11.99 -20.80 -6.01
CA VAL A 271 10.60 -21.18 -6.29
C VAL A 271 10.48 -21.57 -7.76
N ALA A 272 10.60 -22.85 -8.06
CA ALA A 272 10.39 -23.36 -9.42
C ALA A 272 8.89 -23.33 -9.77
N GLN A 273 8.54 -22.59 -10.80
CA GLN A 273 7.17 -22.46 -11.28
C GLN A 273 6.95 -23.34 -12.51
N ILE A 274 5.96 -24.23 -12.43
CA ILE A 274 5.55 -25.10 -13.52
C ILE A 274 4.18 -24.66 -13.99
N LEU A 275 4.10 -24.20 -15.23
CA LEU A 275 2.88 -23.73 -15.87
C LEU A 275 2.50 -24.70 -16.99
N SER A 276 1.26 -25.18 -16.99
CA SER A 276 0.69 -25.94 -18.11
C SER A 276 -0.31 -25.09 -18.87
N LEU A 277 -0.21 -25.13 -20.19
CA LEU A 277 -1.23 -24.57 -21.08
C LEU A 277 -2.25 -25.68 -21.37
N ILE A 278 -3.50 -25.48 -20.98
CA ILE A 278 -4.63 -26.37 -21.24
C ILE A 278 -5.52 -25.74 -22.30
#